data_9217e864c069f7a50baa668ce0a71659
#
_entry.id   9217e864c069f7a50baa668ce0a71659
#
_cell.length_a   1.000
_cell.length_b   1.000
_cell.length_c   1.000
_cell.angle_alpha   90.00
_cell.angle_beta   90.00
_cell.angle_gamma   90.00
#
_symmetry.space_group_name_H-M   'P 1'
#
loop_
_entity.id
_entity.type
_entity.pdbx_description
1 polymer ?
#
loop_
_entity_poly.entity_id
_entity_poly.type
_entity_poly.pdbx_seq_one_letter_code
_entity_poly.pdbx_strand_id
1 'polypeptide(L)'
;MNLTGPNASRRSALKLLAATAAALPNLAWSAIQPLLPAGKRRTSFIEHNDLPLALETVRDAYGQGPITPISHFFVRNNLPMPDSEIVADPNTWAVRVIGCQSEGELTLADLKLLPTKTVASVLQCSGNGRVFFDHKPSGSPWAVGAAGCALWTGVSVADVLAQFGGPVDGMTYLTGTGGEPLPAGLSPKALAVERSVPLIKGLEDCLLVWEMNGEPLPLVHGGPIRLLVPGYFGVNNVKWLRTIAATADESSNKIQQSGYRLRPVGESGNASHPSMYRMPVKSWINSPSADVQPIAPGRHRIFGVAFSGDRGVERVEVSTDGGKHWQKANLYGPDLGVNGWRTFSLDTEFDNGQYRLVSRATDTHGDIQPADFPPNQRGYGHNGWRDHGLSISVSEAARPSQNPQDVVERRISPSVTAGTVAISAGTASRTDSPNLQKYGTSEPTSGHQLFNNAAQPPCAACHSLKAAGARGVVGPDLDELRPTAQQIRTALAQGVGAMPAYADQLSDAEITALVEFITSTQ
;
A
#
# COMPACT_ATOMS: atom_id res chain seq x y z
N MET A 1 -61.96 -27.82 48.53
CA MET A 1 -60.70 -28.20 49.17
C MET A 1 -59.63 -27.22 48.69
N ASN A 2 -59.18 -26.38 49.60
CA ASN A 2 -58.17 -25.37 49.40
C ASN A 2 -56.78 -26.01 49.19
N LEU A 3 -55.99 -25.49 48.25
CA LEU A 3 -54.56 -25.58 48.29
C LEU A 3 -53.95 -24.24 47.86
N THR A 4 -53.53 -23.50 48.85
CA THR A 4 -52.66 -22.34 48.76
C THR A 4 -51.22 -22.83 48.63
N GLY A 5 -50.47 -22.40 47.58
CA GLY A 5 -49.05 -22.60 47.43
C GLY A 5 -48.26 -21.27 47.63
N PRO A 6 -47.01 -21.27 48.10
CA PRO A 6 -46.37 -20.09 48.66
C PRO A 6 -45.66 -19.24 47.63
N ASN A 7 -45.75 -17.95 47.85
CA ASN A 7 -44.98 -16.87 47.19
C ASN A 7 -43.48 -17.05 47.36
N ALA A 8 -42.77 -17.44 46.30
CA ALA A 8 -41.32 -17.29 46.24
C ALA A 8 -40.98 -15.84 45.96
N SER A 9 -40.36 -15.18 46.91
CA SER A 9 -40.09 -13.76 46.90
C SER A 9 -39.13 -13.36 45.76
N ARG A 10 -39.49 -12.30 45.05
CA ARG A 10 -38.67 -11.61 44.01
C ARG A 10 -37.25 -11.30 44.47
N ARG A 11 -36.97 -11.33 45.80
CA ARG A 11 -35.63 -11.12 46.36
C ARG A 11 -34.70 -12.32 46.23
N SER A 12 -35.19 -13.56 46.12
CA SER A 12 -34.39 -14.78 45.92
C SER A 12 -33.97 -14.92 44.45
N ALA A 13 -34.79 -14.54 43.51
CA ALA A 13 -34.45 -14.51 42.08
C ALA A 13 -33.37 -13.49 41.73
N LEU A 14 -33.41 -12.31 42.37
CA LEU A 14 -32.37 -11.28 42.21
C LEU A 14 -31.00 -11.64 42.82
N LYS A 15 -30.99 -12.46 43.90
CA LYS A 15 -29.72 -12.95 44.48
C LYS A 15 -29.10 -14.07 43.67
N LEU A 16 -29.87 -14.89 42.94
CA LEU A 16 -29.33 -15.90 42.03
C LEU A 16 -28.76 -15.27 40.73
N LEU A 17 -29.36 -14.20 40.23
CA LEU A 17 -28.83 -13.46 39.07
C LEU A 17 -27.56 -12.63 39.38
N ALA A 18 -27.39 -12.19 40.63
CA ALA A 18 -26.17 -11.49 41.06
C ALA A 18 -24.98 -12.45 41.34
N ALA A 19 -25.24 -13.73 41.65
CA ALA A 19 -24.18 -14.70 41.92
C ALA A 19 -23.62 -15.36 40.65
N THR A 20 -24.35 -15.33 39.53
CA THR A 20 -23.87 -15.85 38.22
C THR A 20 -23.13 -14.80 37.38
N ALA A 21 -23.19 -13.52 37.74
CA ALA A 21 -22.44 -12.45 37.05
C ALA A 21 -20.98 -12.34 37.55
N ALA A 22 -20.59 -13.00 38.64
CA ALA A 22 -19.24 -12.92 39.22
C ALA A 22 -18.30 -14.08 38.81
N ALA A 23 -18.72 -14.98 37.91
CA ALA A 23 -17.95 -16.15 37.48
C ALA A 23 -17.84 -16.28 35.94
N LEU A 24 -18.04 -15.20 35.19
CA LEU A 24 -17.60 -15.16 33.80
C LEU A 24 -16.11 -14.82 33.83
N PRO A 25 -15.20 -15.70 33.34
CA PRO A 25 -13.84 -15.30 33.11
C PRO A 25 -13.89 -14.08 32.18
N ASN A 26 -13.02 -13.11 32.41
CA ASN A 26 -12.75 -12.03 31.48
C ASN A 26 -12.53 -12.64 30.09
N LEU A 27 -13.59 -12.79 29.32
CA LEU A 27 -13.51 -12.83 27.87
C LEU A 27 -12.98 -11.44 27.51
N ALA A 28 -11.63 -11.31 27.56
CA ALA A 28 -10.97 -10.26 26.81
C ALA A 28 -11.63 -10.32 25.43
N TRP A 29 -12.27 -9.22 25.04
CA TRP A 29 -12.61 -9.01 23.66
C TRP A 29 -11.27 -9.03 22.93
N SER A 30 -10.84 -10.21 22.46
CA SER A 30 -9.87 -10.26 21.40
C SER A 30 -10.54 -9.56 20.24
N ALA A 31 -10.06 -8.35 19.94
CA ALA A 31 -10.45 -7.64 18.75
C ALA A 31 -10.42 -8.67 17.62
N ILE A 32 -11.56 -8.87 16.93
CA ILE A 32 -11.64 -9.78 15.79
C ILE A 32 -10.68 -9.18 14.77
N GLN A 33 -9.47 -9.76 14.71
CA GLN A 33 -8.47 -9.28 13.76
C GLN A 33 -8.99 -9.58 12.36
N PRO A 34 -8.94 -8.62 11.42
CA PRO A 34 -9.41 -8.84 10.06
C PRO A 34 -8.77 -10.09 9.49
N LEU A 35 -9.57 -10.91 8.79
CA LEU A 35 -9.09 -12.11 8.12
C LEU A 35 -8.11 -11.71 7.01
N LEU A 36 -6.87 -12.16 7.13
CA LEU A 36 -5.93 -12.00 6.03
C LEU A 36 -6.37 -12.83 4.82
N PRO A 37 -6.08 -12.38 3.59
CA PRO A 37 -6.31 -13.19 2.40
C PRO A 37 -5.66 -14.56 2.52
N ALA A 38 -6.30 -15.59 1.94
CA ALA A 38 -5.82 -16.96 1.99
C ALA A 38 -4.34 -17.04 1.58
N GLY A 39 -3.57 -17.85 2.31
CA GLY A 39 -2.14 -18.06 2.09
C GLY A 39 -1.22 -16.97 2.65
N LYS A 40 -1.73 -15.86 3.21
CA LYS A 40 -0.90 -14.84 3.86
C LYS A 40 -0.60 -15.21 5.32
N ARG A 41 0.63 -14.90 5.78
CA ARG A 41 1.06 -15.12 7.17
C ARG A 41 1.21 -13.77 7.87
N ARG A 42 0.44 -13.52 8.93
CA ARG A 42 0.44 -12.24 9.65
C ARG A 42 1.84 -11.79 10.12
N THR A 43 2.65 -12.72 10.58
CA THR A 43 4.04 -12.44 11.01
C THR A 43 4.97 -11.94 9.90
N SER A 44 4.57 -12.06 8.65
CA SER A 44 5.34 -11.61 7.49
C SER A 44 5.01 -10.18 7.07
N PHE A 45 4.06 -9.51 7.75
CA PHE A 45 3.57 -8.21 7.32
C PHE A 45 3.43 -7.21 8.46
N ILE A 46 3.63 -5.93 8.09
CA ILE A 46 3.10 -4.77 8.80
C ILE A 46 1.77 -4.44 8.13
N GLU A 47 0.68 -4.47 8.90
CA GLU A 47 -0.66 -4.10 8.43
C GLU A 47 -0.85 -2.60 8.62
N HIS A 48 -0.99 -1.85 7.52
CA HIS A 48 -1.18 -0.40 7.53
C HIS A 48 -2.65 -0.01 7.45
N ASN A 49 -3.47 -0.85 6.80
CA ASN A 49 -4.88 -0.58 6.55
C ASN A 49 -5.59 -1.89 6.17
N ASP A 50 -6.79 -2.10 6.67
CA ASP A 50 -7.64 -3.25 6.35
C ASP A 50 -8.54 -2.99 5.13
N LEU A 51 -9.05 -1.75 4.97
CA LEU A 51 -9.87 -1.31 3.87
C LEU A 51 -9.43 0.06 3.31
N PRO A 52 -9.00 0.13 2.05
CA PRO A 52 -8.57 -1.01 1.21
C PRO A 52 -7.29 -1.64 1.76
N LEU A 53 -7.23 -2.98 1.74
CA LEU A 53 -6.15 -3.74 2.38
C LEU A 53 -4.75 -3.30 1.94
N ALA A 54 -3.88 -3.06 2.94
CA ALA A 54 -2.50 -2.63 2.75
C ALA A 54 -1.55 -3.38 3.69
N LEU A 55 -0.81 -4.36 3.14
CA LEU A 55 0.15 -5.21 3.85
C LEU A 55 1.56 -4.96 3.33
N GLU A 56 2.46 -4.53 4.21
CA GLU A 56 3.88 -4.35 3.92
C GLU A 56 4.67 -5.59 4.34
N THR A 57 5.47 -6.15 3.45
CA THR A 57 6.36 -7.28 3.77
C THR A 57 7.46 -6.84 4.72
N VAL A 58 7.64 -7.53 5.84
CA VAL A 58 8.78 -7.29 6.74
C VAL A 58 10.08 -7.77 6.10
N ARG A 59 11.21 -7.12 6.39
CA ARG A 59 12.49 -7.40 5.72
C ARG A 59 12.89 -8.88 5.82
N ASP A 60 12.74 -9.49 6.98
CA ASP A 60 13.09 -10.90 7.22
C ASP A 60 12.26 -11.89 6.39
N ALA A 61 11.04 -11.51 5.98
CA ALA A 61 10.15 -12.37 5.21
C ALA A 61 10.54 -12.50 3.73
N TYR A 62 11.44 -11.65 3.21
CA TYR A 62 11.91 -11.78 1.82
C TYR A 62 12.76 -13.03 1.59
N GLY A 63 13.42 -13.52 2.63
CA GLY A 63 14.37 -14.63 2.49
C GLY A 63 15.60 -14.24 1.69
N GLN A 64 16.33 -15.23 1.19
CA GLN A 64 17.58 -15.06 0.44
C GLN A 64 17.43 -15.33 -1.07
N GLY A 65 16.24 -15.73 -1.52
CA GLY A 65 15.98 -16.03 -2.92
C GLY A 65 15.59 -14.80 -3.73
N PRO A 66 15.72 -14.86 -5.07
CA PRO A 66 15.35 -13.75 -5.94
C PRO A 66 13.84 -13.64 -6.17
N ILE A 67 13.04 -14.61 -5.75
CA ILE A 67 11.59 -14.63 -5.91
C ILE A 67 10.92 -14.51 -4.55
N THR A 68 10.04 -13.54 -4.41
CA THR A 68 9.20 -13.36 -3.22
C THR A 68 8.06 -14.38 -3.24
N PRO A 69 7.94 -15.27 -2.24
CA PRO A 69 6.80 -16.19 -2.14
C PRO A 69 5.46 -15.44 -2.13
N ILE A 70 4.42 -16.01 -2.74
CA ILE A 70 3.07 -15.42 -2.76
C ILE A 70 2.59 -15.12 -1.33
N SER A 71 2.88 -16.02 -0.39
CA SER A 71 2.51 -15.86 1.03
C SER A 71 3.16 -14.65 1.73
N HIS A 72 4.25 -14.11 1.17
CA HIS A 72 5.00 -12.97 1.70
C HIS A 72 4.94 -11.72 0.80
N PHE A 73 4.29 -11.82 -0.36
CA PHE A 73 4.20 -10.71 -1.31
C PHE A 73 3.26 -9.62 -0.79
N PHE A 74 3.71 -8.37 -0.79
CA PHE A 74 2.95 -7.22 -0.28
C PHE A 74 1.58 -7.07 -0.95
N VAL A 75 0.63 -6.47 -0.25
CA VAL A 75 -0.71 -6.17 -0.77
C VAL A 75 -0.97 -4.67 -0.76
N ARG A 76 -1.45 -4.14 -1.88
CA ARG A 76 -1.92 -2.76 -1.99
C ARG A 76 -3.11 -2.68 -2.95
N ASN A 77 -4.23 -2.21 -2.45
CA ASN A 77 -5.44 -1.95 -3.22
C ASN A 77 -5.82 -0.47 -3.14
N ASN A 78 -6.31 0.12 -4.22
CA ASN A 78 -6.83 1.49 -4.23
C ASN A 78 -8.28 1.54 -3.76
N LEU A 79 -9.03 0.49 -4.06
CA LEU A 79 -10.41 0.23 -3.69
C LEU A 79 -10.48 -1.14 -3.01
N PRO A 80 -11.58 -1.47 -2.33
CA PRO A 80 -11.79 -2.82 -1.79
C PRO A 80 -11.62 -3.89 -2.88
N MET A 81 -11.12 -5.05 -2.48
CA MET A 81 -11.01 -6.20 -3.35
C MET A 81 -12.41 -6.65 -3.76
N PRO A 82 -12.63 -7.07 -5.03
CA PRO A 82 -13.88 -7.70 -5.44
C PRO A 82 -14.18 -8.93 -4.59
N ASP A 83 -15.47 -9.24 -4.44
CA ASP A 83 -15.90 -10.49 -3.80
C ASP A 83 -15.42 -11.69 -4.62
N SER A 84 -15.09 -12.80 -3.94
CA SER A 84 -14.67 -14.04 -4.60
C SER A 84 -15.75 -14.64 -5.51
N GLU A 85 -17.02 -14.37 -5.26
CA GLU A 85 -18.13 -14.82 -6.11
C GLU A 85 -18.08 -14.23 -7.52
N ILE A 86 -17.47 -13.06 -7.71
CA ILE A 86 -17.31 -12.42 -9.04
C ILE A 86 -16.42 -13.25 -9.99
N VAL A 87 -15.65 -14.19 -9.44
CA VAL A 87 -14.72 -15.07 -10.15
C VAL A 87 -15.04 -16.55 -9.95
N ALA A 88 -16.32 -16.90 -9.79
CA ALA A 88 -16.76 -18.28 -9.58
C ALA A 88 -16.21 -19.25 -10.65
N ASP A 89 -16.13 -18.83 -11.90
CA ASP A 89 -15.38 -19.51 -12.97
C ASP A 89 -14.35 -18.54 -13.60
N PRO A 90 -13.07 -18.62 -13.22
CA PRO A 90 -12.04 -17.76 -13.78
C PRO A 90 -11.92 -17.82 -15.31
N ASN A 91 -12.23 -18.94 -15.95
CA ASN A 91 -12.08 -19.09 -17.41
C ASN A 91 -13.10 -18.26 -18.20
N THR A 92 -14.22 -17.89 -17.58
CA THR A 92 -15.24 -17.02 -18.20
C THR A 92 -14.96 -15.53 -18.00
N TRP A 93 -13.91 -15.18 -17.26
CA TRP A 93 -13.51 -13.78 -17.09
C TRP A 93 -13.09 -13.20 -18.44
N ALA A 94 -13.80 -12.18 -18.89
CA ALA A 94 -13.56 -11.55 -20.19
C ALA A 94 -12.84 -10.21 -20.04
N VAL A 95 -11.93 -9.94 -20.98
CA VAL A 95 -11.24 -8.66 -21.18
C VAL A 95 -11.68 -8.10 -22.53
N ARG A 96 -12.28 -6.91 -22.49
CA ARG A 96 -12.65 -6.16 -23.69
C ARG A 96 -11.43 -5.49 -24.31
N VAL A 97 -11.30 -5.57 -25.63
CA VAL A 97 -10.24 -4.95 -26.43
C VAL A 97 -10.85 -3.84 -27.28
N ILE A 98 -10.29 -2.62 -27.19
CA ILE A 98 -10.80 -1.41 -27.82
C ILE A 98 -9.67 -0.66 -28.51
N GLY A 99 -10.01 0.13 -29.56
CA GLY A 99 -9.06 1.00 -30.28
C GLY A 99 -8.14 0.24 -31.24
N CYS A 100 -8.56 -0.95 -31.66
CA CYS A 100 -7.94 -1.74 -32.70
C CYS A 100 -8.78 -1.68 -33.99
N GLN A 101 -8.28 -2.29 -35.10
CA GLN A 101 -9.00 -2.35 -36.38
C GLN A 101 -10.38 -3.01 -36.25
N SER A 102 -10.54 -3.92 -35.29
CA SER A 102 -11.82 -4.45 -34.81
C SER A 102 -11.82 -4.43 -33.27
N GLU A 103 -13.00 -4.52 -32.67
CA GLU A 103 -13.18 -4.58 -31.22
C GLU A 103 -13.88 -5.89 -30.83
N GLY A 104 -13.64 -6.35 -29.61
CA GLY A 104 -14.28 -7.54 -29.08
C GLY A 104 -13.86 -7.86 -27.68
N GLU A 105 -14.08 -9.10 -27.26
CA GLU A 105 -13.71 -9.62 -25.96
C GLU A 105 -12.98 -10.95 -26.11
N LEU A 106 -12.03 -11.20 -25.22
CA LEU A 106 -11.37 -12.50 -25.05
C LEU A 106 -11.56 -12.94 -23.61
N THR A 107 -12.03 -14.17 -23.43
CA THR A 107 -12.07 -14.81 -22.12
C THR A 107 -10.68 -15.27 -21.68
N LEU A 108 -10.48 -15.58 -20.39
CA LEU A 108 -9.24 -16.21 -19.94
C LEU A 108 -8.97 -17.53 -20.68
N ALA A 109 -10.03 -18.28 -21.01
CA ALA A 109 -9.89 -19.50 -21.83
C ALA A 109 -9.31 -19.19 -23.22
N ASP A 110 -9.80 -18.14 -23.89
CA ASP A 110 -9.29 -17.71 -25.19
C ASP A 110 -7.84 -17.22 -25.12
N LEU A 111 -7.51 -16.41 -24.09
CA LEU A 111 -6.16 -15.90 -23.87
C LEU A 111 -5.13 -17.01 -23.68
N LYS A 112 -5.52 -18.11 -23.04
CA LYS A 112 -4.66 -19.29 -22.82
C LYS A 112 -4.35 -20.07 -24.12
N LEU A 113 -5.06 -19.81 -25.20
CA LEU A 113 -4.77 -20.39 -26.53
C LEU A 113 -3.68 -19.62 -27.28
N LEU A 114 -3.33 -18.41 -26.83
CA LEU A 114 -2.29 -17.58 -27.42
C LEU A 114 -0.89 -17.94 -26.87
N PRO A 115 0.20 -17.52 -27.57
CA PRO A 115 1.56 -17.80 -27.10
C PRO A 115 1.82 -17.28 -25.69
N THR A 116 2.10 -18.18 -24.78
CA THR A 116 2.33 -17.87 -23.36
C THR A 116 3.78 -17.49 -23.10
N LYS A 117 4.00 -16.48 -22.25
CA LYS A 117 5.32 -16.02 -21.79
C LYS A 117 5.35 -16.00 -20.26
N THR A 118 6.52 -16.32 -19.69
CA THR A 118 6.80 -16.13 -18.27
C THR A 118 7.96 -15.15 -18.11
N VAL A 119 7.75 -14.10 -17.31
CA VAL A 119 8.78 -13.08 -17.04
C VAL A 119 8.93 -12.88 -15.53
N ALA A 120 10.16 -12.63 -15.08
CA ALA A 120 10.38 -12.14 -13.73
C ALA A 120 10.21 -10.61 -13.73
N SER A 121 9.41 -10.08 -12.82
CA SER A 121 9.25 -8.64 -12.69
C SER A 121 9.03 -8.21 -11.25
N VAL A 122 9.70 -7.11 -10.88
CA VAL A 122 9.46 -6.42 -9.62
C VAL A 122 8.17 -5.62 -9.73
N LEU A 123 7.29 -5.76 -8.73
CA LEU A 123 6.23 -4.79 -8.46
C LEU A 123 6.60 -3.98 -7.24
N GLN A 124 6.48 -2.66 -7.34
CA GLN A 124 6.70 -1.74 -6.22
C GLN A 124 5.59 -0.68 -6.18
N CYS A 125 4.99 -0.48 -5.01
CA CYS A 125 4.08 0.65 -4.79
C CYS A 125 4.80 1.98 -5.01
N SER A 126 4.15 2.94 -5.69
CA SER A 126 4.73 4.28 -5.88
C SER A 126 5.10 4.96 -4.56
N GLY A 127 4.40 4.64 -3.47
CA GLY A 127 4.65 5.17 -2.13
C GLY A 127 5.66 4.39 -1.29
N ASN A 128 6.35 3.39 -1.84
CA ASN A 128 7.37 2.62 -1.12
C ASN A 128 8.54 3.54 -0.70
N GLY A 129 8.75 3.73 0.61
CA GLY A 129 9.65 4.72 1.19
C GLY A 129 8.95 5.98 1.75
N ARG A 130 7.61 6.04 1.73
CA ARG A 130 6.85 7.22 2.19
C ARG A 130 7.12 7.59 3.65
N VAL A 131 7.35 6.62 4.51
CA VAL A 131 7.63 6.85 5.95
C VAL A 131 8.86 7.73 6.18
N PHE A 132 9.79 7.78 5.23
CA PHE A 132 11.06 8.48 5.35
C PHE A 132 10.97 10.00 5.09
N PHE A 133 9.84 10.49 4.57
CA PHE A 133 9.66 11.91 4.37
C PHE A 133 9.21 12.62 5.66
N ASP A 134 9.90 13.70 6.03
CA ASP A 134 9.64 14.46 7.27
C ASP A 134 8.26 15.11 7.29
N HIS A 135 7.74 15.57 6.14
CA HIS A 135 6.42 16.20 6.03
C HIS A 135 5.25 15.22 6.13
N LYS A 136 5.52 13.92 6.37
CA LYS A 136 4.51 12.86 6.59
C LYS A 136 3.37 12.88 5.57
N PRO A 137 3.67 12.64 4.28
CA PRO A 137 2.64 12.68 3.22
C PRO A 137 1.54 11.66 3.49
N SER A 138 0.31 11.98 3.06
CA SER A 138 -0.85 11.11 3.23
C SER A 138 -0.72 9.77 2.49
N GLY A 139 -1.39 8.74 3.00
CA GLY A 139 -1.39 7.36 2.49
C GLY A 139 -0.58 6.42 3.38
N SER A 140 -0.64 5.13 3.10
CA SER A 140 0.06 4.12 3.91
C SER A 140 1.55 4.46 4.08
N PRO A 141 2.09 4.48 5.30
CA PRO A 141 3.46 4.90 5.60
C PRO A 141 4.48 3.77 5.32
N TRP A 142 4.49 3.30 4.08
CA TRP A 142 5.39 2.24 3.64
C TRP A 142 6.85 2.57 3.95
N ALA A 143 7.59 1.61 4.51
CA ALA A 143 9.05 1.64 4.56
C ALA A 143 9.62 1.10 3.22
N VAL A 144 10.25 -0.08 3.21
CA VAL A 144 10.80 -0.66 1.97
C VAL A 144 10.01 -1.88 1.49
N GLY A 145 9.06 -2.36 2.26
CA GLY A 145 8.42 -3.65 2.07
C GLY A 145 7.20 -3.65 1.13
N ALA A 146 6.80 -2.50 0.58
CA ALA A 146 5.77 -2.45 -0.46
C ALA A 146 6.36 -2.73 -1.85
N ALA A 147 7.16 -3.79 -1.97
CA ALA A 147 7.78 -4.29 -3.18
C ALA A 147 7.88 -5.82 -3.14
N GLY A 148 8.08 -6.47 -4.28
CA GLY A 148 8.33 -7.90 -4.40
C GLY A 148 8.67 -8.26 -5.84
N CYS A 149 9.45 -9.33 -6.04
CA CYS A 149 9.74 -9.89 -7.36
C CYS A 149 9.04 -11.25 -7.51
N ALA A 150 8.35 -11.46 -8.61
CA ALA A 150 7.67 -12.72 -8.90
C ALA A 150 7.86 -13.12 -10.36
N LEU A 151 7.60 -14.40 -10.63
CA LEU A 151 7.42 -14.91 -11.98
C LEU A 151 5.95 -14.69 -12.38
N TRP A 152 5.74 -14.08 -13.52
CA TRP A 152 4.42 -13.75 -14.04
C TRP A 152 4.21 -14.46 -15.37
N THR A 153 3.14 -15.24 -15.48
CA THR A 153 2.81 -16.01 -16.69
C THR A 153 1.55 -15.48 -17.33
N GLY A 154 1.60 -15.24 -18.63
CA GLY A 154 0.49 -14.70 -19.39
C GLY A 154 0.80 -14.58 -20.88
N VAL A 155 0.07 -13.73 -21.57
CA VAL A 155 0.19 -13.44 -23.01
C VAL A 155 0.64 -12.00 -23.21
N SER A 156 1.43 -11.71 -24.26
CA SER A 156 1.83 -10.35 -24.58
C SER A 156 0.63 -9.49 -25.01
N VAL A 157 0.62 -8.22 -24.61
CA VAL A 157 -0.39 -7.27 -25.07
C VAL A 157 -0.37 -7.16 -26.60
N ALA A 158 0.81 -7.21 -27.22
CA ALA A 158 0.95 -7.18 -28.67
C ALA A 158 0.18 -8.33 -29.34
N ASP A 159 0.31 -9.58 -28.83
CA ASP A 159 -0.39 -10.74 -29.37
C ASP A 159 -1.92 -10.62 -29.16
N VAL A 160 -2.36 -10.05 -28.03
CA VAL A 160 -3.79 -9.78 -27.76
C VAL A 160 -4.36 -8.76 -28.75
N LEU A 161 -3.69 -7.61 -28.92
CA LEU A 161 -4.17 -6.57 -29.83
C LEU A 161 -4.13 -7.03 -31.30
N ALA A 162 -3.18 -7.91 -31.66
CA ALA A 162 -3.08 -8.49 -33.00
C ALA A 162 -4.29 -9.35 -33.37
N GLN A 163 -4.99 -9.97 -32.40
CA GLN A 163 -6.25 -10.72 -32.67
C GLN A 163 -7.35 -9.81 -33.25
N PHE A 164 -7.22 -8.51 -33.03
CA PHE A 164 -8.17 -7.48 -33.47
C PHE A 164 -7.60 -6.59 -34.59
N GLY A 165 -6.55 -7.06 -35.28
CA GLY A 165 -5.88 -6.32 -36.37
C GLY A 165 -4.90 -5.26 -35.96
N GLY A 166 -4.57 -5.18 -34.65
CA GLY A 166 -3.68 -4.18 -34.09
C GLY A 166 -4.33 -2.80 -33.85
N PRO A 167 -3.62 -1.90 -33.17
CA PRO A 167 -4.10 -0.53 -32.91
C PRO A 167 -4.40 0.24 -34.18
N VAL A 168 -5.45 1.06 -34.17
CA VAL A 168 -5.72 1.99 -35.28
C VAL A 168 -4.68 3.13 -35.27
N ASP A 169 -4.53 3.83 -36.40
CA ASP A 169 -3.60 4.96 -36.52
C ASP A 169 -3.91 6.07 -35.51
N GLY A 170 -2.88 6.74 -35.01
CA GLY A 170 -3.00 7.83 -34.05
C GLY A 170 -3.13 7.41 -32.59
N MET A 171 -3.15 6.13 -32.27
CA MET A 171 -3.11 5.65 -30.88
C MET A 171 -1.68 5.79 -30.33
N THR A 172 -1.57 6.38 -29.14
CA THR A 172 -0.27 6.68 -28.50
C THR A 172 -0.14 6.04 -27.12
N TYR A 173 -1.24 5.59 -26.52
CA TYR A 173 -1.27 4.97 -25.20
C TYR A 173 -1.92 3.59 -25.23
N LEU A 174 -1.46 2.74 -24.30
CA LEU A 174 -2.13 1.53 -23.86
C LEU A 174 -2.82 1.84 -22.54
N THR A 175 -4.15 1.69 -22.49
CA THR A 175 -4.97 1.98 -21.30
C THR A 175 -5.59 0.70 -20.78
N GLY A 176 -5.35 0.39 -19.50
CA GLY A 176 -5.97 -0.73 -18.80
C GLY A 176 -6.97 -0.23 -17.76
N THR A 177 -8.17 -0.83 -17.72
CA THR A 177 -9.24 -0.52 -16.76
C THR A 177 -9.51 -1.72 -15.86
N GLY A 178 -9.47 -1.52 -14.54
CA GLY A 178 -9.75 -2.53 -13.53
C GLY A 178 -11.24 -2.79 -13.33
N GLY A 179 -11.54 -3.93 -12.70
CA GLY A 179 -12.90 -4.37 -12.40
C GLY A 179 -13.25 -4.28 -10.91
N GLU A 180 -12.63 -3.36 -10.17
CA GLU A 180 -12.99 -3.11 -8.78
C GLU A 180 -14.44 -2.64 -8.67
N PRO A 181 -15.20 -3.12 -7.66
CA PRO A 181 -16.54 -2.63 -7.42
C PRO A 181 -16.50 -1.14 -7.05
N LEU A 182 -17.27 -0.34 -7.74
CA LEU A 182 -17.39 1.09 -7.46
C LEU A 182 -18.63 1.35 -6.60
N PRO A 183 -18.55 2.25 -5.61
CA PRO A 183 -19.71 2.64 -4.82
C PRO A 183 -20.79 3.25 -5.70
N ALA A 184 -22.05 2.92 -5.42
CA ALA A 184 -23.19 3.46 -6.15
C ALA A 184 -23.24 4.99 -6.04
N GLY A 185 -23.58 5.65 -7.14
CA GLY A 185 -23.75 7.11 -7.18
C GLY A 185 -22.47 7.92 -7.29
N LEU A 186 -21.28 7.28 -7.29
CA LEU A 186 -20.01 7.96 -7.48
C LEU A 186 -19.49 7.82 -8.92
N SER A 187 -18.82 8.88 -9.40
CA SER A 187 -18.31 8.91 -10.77
C SER A 187 -17.16 7.91 -10.95
N PRO A 188 -17.22 7.00 -11.94
CA PRO A 188 -16.10 6.15 -12.30
C PRO A 188 -14.80 6.93 -12.58
N LYS A 189 -14.89 8.11 -13.21
CA LYS A 189 -13.73 8.98 -13.48
C LYS A 189 -12.98 9.40 -12.21
N ALA A 190 -13.68 9.51 -11.08
CA ALA A 190 -13.08 9.89 -9.82
C ALA A 190 -12.40 8.71 -9.10
N LEU A 191 -12.90 7.49 -9.27
CA LEU A 191 -12.54 6.34 -8.43
C LEU A 191 -11.91 5.18 -9.18
N ALA A 192 -12.39 4.85 -10.41
CA ALA A 192 -11.94 3.65 -11.11
C ALA A 192 -10.43 3.65 -11.35
N VAL A 193 -9.82 2.49 -11.14
CA VAL A 193 -8.41 2.27 -11.44
C VAL A 193 -8.26 2.06 -12.95
N GLU A 194 -7.96 3.13 -13.64
CA GLU A 194 -7.68 3.15 -15.07
C GLU A 194 -6.36 3.87 -15.30
N ARG A 195 -5.42 3.17 -15.92
CA ARG A 195 -4.06 3.67 -16.13
C ARG A 195 -3.64 3.53 -17.58
N SER A 196 -3.02 4.58 -18.08
CA SER A 196 -2.41 4.62 -19.40
C SER A 196 -0.89 4.64 -19.30
N VAL A 197 -0.24 3.89 -20.17
CA VAL A 197 1.21 3.90 -20.38
C VAL A 197 1.47 4.13 -21.87
N PRO A 198 2.66 4.60 -22.31
CA PRO A 198 2.96 4.73 -23.73
C PRO A 198 2.69 3.45 -24.49
N LEU A 199 2.03 3.54 -25.65
CA LEU A 199 1.65 2.36 -26.46
C LEU A 199 2.88 1.53 -26.85
N ILE A 200 3.99 2.17 -27.17
CA ILE A 200 5.24 1.48 -27.49
C ILE A 200 5.67 0.54 -26.35
N LYS A 201 5.60 1.01 -25.09
CA LYS A 201 5.85 0.18 -23.91
C LYS A 201 4.84 -0.96 -23.81
N GLY A 202 3.57 -0.68 -24.12
CA GLY A 202 2.51 -1.68 -24.14
C GLY A 202 2.78 -2.83 -25.10
N LEU A 203 3.25 -2.52 -26.29
CA LEU A 203 3.53 -3.50 -27.36
C LEU A 203 4.87 -4.20 -27.16
N GLU A 204 5.83 -3.58 -26.51
CA GLU A 204 7.18 -4.12 -26.32
C GLU A 204 7.21 -5.27 -25.31
N ASP A 205 6.68 -5.09 -24.10
CA ASP A 205 6.88 -6.04 -23.01
C ASP A 205 5.72 -6.19 -22.01
N CYS A 206 4.59 -5.47 -22.20
CA CYS A 206 3.43 -5.64 -21.33
C CYS A 206 2.72 -6.98 -21.56
N LEU A 207 2.16 -7.54 -20.49
CA LEU A 207 1.45 -8.82 -20.53
C LEU A 207 0.08 -8.72 -19.84
N LEU A 208 -0.87 -9.54 -20.31
CA LEU A 208 -2.04 -9.95 -19.54
C LEU A 208 -1.69 -11.26 -18.84
N VAL A 209 -1.56 -11.21 -17.51
CA VAL A 209 -1.07 -12.35 -16.73
C VAL A 209 -2.16 -12.96 -15.85
N TRP A 210 -2.13 -14.29 -15.72
CA TRP A 210 -3.08 -15.11 -14.96
C TRP A 210 -2.42 -16.08 -13.98
N GLU A 211 -1.06 -16.13 -13.94
CA GLU A 211 -0.32 -16.90 -12.95
C GLU A 211 0.75 -16.04 -12.29
N MET A 212 1.06 -16.40 -11.06
CA MET A 212 2.11 -15.81 -10.24
C MET A 212 2.91 -16.92 -9.57
N ASN A 213 4.22 -16.98 -9.83
CA ASN A 213 5.13 -18.03 -9.33
C ASN A 213 4.68 -19.46 -9.69
N GLY A 214 4.07 -19.67 -10.85
CA GLY A 214 3.58 -20.96 -11.31
C GLY A 214 2.25 -21.42 -10.72
N GLU A 215 1.59 -20.57 -9.94
CA GLU A 215 0.25 -20.81 -9.38
C GLU A 215 -0.79 -19.86 -10.01
N PRO A 216 -2.08 -20.24 -10.05
CA PRO A 216 -3.13 -19.32 -10.46
C PRO A 216 -3.03 -18.00 -9.72
N LEU A 217 -3.16 -16.88 -10.44
CA LEU A 217 -3.03 -15.54 -9.86
C LEU A 217 -4.06 -15.32 -8.75
N PRO A 218 -3.63 -15.12 -7.50
CA PRO A 218 -4.55 -14.91 -6.39
C PRO A 218 -5.41 -13.66 -6.58
N LEU A 219 -6.67 -13.71 -6.13
CA LEU A 219 -7.62 -12.60 -6.23
C LEU A 219 -7.03 -11.31 -5.64
N VAL A 220 -6.39 -11.38 -4.46
CA VAL A 220 -5.76 -10.23 -3.80
C VAL A 220 -4.64 -9.58 -4.63
N HIS A 221 -4.03 -10.33 -5.53
CA HIS A 221 -3.00 -9.86 -6.47
C HIS A 221 -3.54 -9.51 -7.85
N GLY A 222 -4.86 -9.54 -8.05
CA GLY A 222 -5.54 -9.08 -9.25
C GLY A 222 -6.02 -10.18 -10.18
N GLY A 223 -6.09 -11.45 -9.69
CA GLY A 223 -6.69 -12.56 -10.44
C GLY A 223 -8.17 -12.32 -10.75
N PRO A 224 -8.71 -12.94 -11.83
CA PRO A 224 -8.04 -13.93 -12.70
C PRO A 224 -7.03 -13.35 -13.69
N ILE A 225 -7.17 -12.07 -14.09
CA ILE A 225 -6.29 -11.43 -15.08
C ILE A 225 -5.88 -10.05 -14.57
N ARG A 226 -4.59 -9.73 -14.66
CA ARG A 226 -4.08 -8.39 -14.45
C ARG A 226 -3.21 -7.93 -15.62
N LEU A 227 -3.14 -6.62 -15.82
CA LEU A 227 -2.11 -6.03 -16.66
C LEU A 227 -0.79 -6.02 -15.88
N LEU A 228 0.27 -6.54 -16.47
CA LEU A 228 1.65 -6.40 -16.01
C LEU A 228 2.37 -5.42 -16.94
N VAL A 229 3.01 -4.41 -16.34
CA VAL A 229 3.87 -3.43 -17.02
C VAL A 229 5.26 -3.53 -16.41
N PRO A 230 6.14 -4.40 -16.93
CA PRO A 230 7.45 -4.66 -16.36
C PRO A 230 8.29 -3.38 -16.21
N GLY A 231 9.01 -3.24 -15.10
CA GLY A 231 9.85 -2.07 -14.83
C GLY A 231 9.11 -0.79 -14.38
N TYR A 232 7.78 -0.76 -14.42
CA TYR A 232 6.96 0.39 -14.00
C TYR A 232 6.36 0.18 -12.61
N PHE A 233 6.10 1.30 -11.91
CA PHE A 233 5.46 1.26 -10.59
C PHE A 233 4.12 0.52 -10.61
N GLY A 234 3.82 -0.13 -9.49
CA GLY A 234 2.67 -1.01 -9.30
C GLY A 234 1.32 -0.42 -9.68
N VAL A 235 1.15 0.91 -9.63
CA VAL A 235 -0.09 1.58 -10.04
C VAL A 235 -0.42 1.35 -11.53
N ASN A 236 0.58 1.14 -12.38
CA ASN A 236 0.38 0.89 -13.82
C ASN A 236 0.01 -0.58 -14.10
N ASN A 237 0.17 -1.44 -13.13
CA ASN A 237 -0.11 -2.87 -13.20
C ASN A 237 -1.53 -3.15 -12.73
N VAL A 238 -2.53 -2.85 -13.58
CA VAL A 238 -3.96 -2.84 -13.23
C VAL A 238 -4.45 -4.24 -12.89
N LYS A 239 -5.10 -4.39 -11.73
CA LYS A 239 -5.68 -5.64 -11.23
C LYS A 239 -7.09 -5.86 -11.78
N TRP A 240 -7.56 -7.13 -11.74
CA TRP A 240 -8.93 -7.48 -12.14
C TRP A 240 -9.30 -6.87 -13.50
N LEU A 241 -8.41 -7.00 -14.47
CA LEU A 241 -8.49 -6.31 -15.75
C LEU A 241 -9.79 -6.63 -16.49
N ARG A 242 -10.54 -5.61 -16.87
CA ARG A 242 -11.79 -5.72 -17.66
C ARG A 242 -11.67 -5.16 -19.06
N THR A 243 -10.79 -4.17 -19.23
CA THR A 243 -10.61 -3.55 -20.54
C THR A 243 -9.14 -3.28 -20.79
N ILE A 244 -8.70 -3.53 -22.00
CA ILE A 244 -7.44 -3.06 -22.57
C ILE A 244 -7.76 -2.26 -23.82
N ALA A 245 -7.23 -1.05 -23.92
CA ALA A 245 -7.52 -0.14 -25.02
C ALA A 245 -6.26 0.49 -25.59
N ALA A 246 -6.15 0.58 -26.92
CA ALA A 246 -5.28 1.56 -27.54
C ALA A 246 -6.02 2.90 -27.58
N THR A 247 -5.41 3.98 -27.06
CA THR A 247 -6.05 5.30 -26.94
C THR A 247 -5.14 6.41 -27.48
N ALA A 248 -5.73 7.47 -28.02
CA ALA A 248 -4.97 8.63 -28.51
C ALA A 248 -4.39 9.43 -27.33
N ASP A 249 -5.16 9.55 -26.24
CA ASP A 249 -4.80 10.32 -25.05
C ASP A 249 -4.69 9.42 -23.83
N GLU A 250 -4.00 9.92 -22.77
CA GLU A 250 -4.03 9.31 -21.44
C GLU A 250 -5.46 9.29 -20.88
N SER A 251 -5.76 8.28 -20.07
CA SER A 251 -7.03 8.20 -19.32
C SER A 251 -7.39 9.52 -18.64
N SER A 252 -8.64 9.94 -18.78
CA SER A 252 -9.18 11.12 -18.11
C SER A 252 -9.51 10.91 -16.62
N ASN A 253 -9.30 9.70 -16.10
CA ASN A 253 -9.59 9.38 -14.71
C ASN A 253 -8.62 10.09 -13.75
N LYS A 254 -9.13 10.48 -12.58
CA LYS A 254 -8.36 11.20 -11.55
C LYS A 254 -7.04 10.50 -11.21
N ILE A 255 -7.04 9.17 -11.14
CA ILE A 255 -5.85 8.37 -10.83
C ILE A 255 -4.72 8.57 -11.84
N GLN A 256 -5.03 8.84 -13.11
CA GLN A 256 -4.06 9.18 -14.16
C GLN A 256 -3.74 10.67 -14.15
N GLN A 257 -4.77 11.52 -14.14
CA GLN A 257 -4.62 12.95 -14.40
C GLN A 257 -3.94 13.71 -13.24
N SER A 258 -4.28 13.39 -11.98
CA SER A 258 -3.77 14.10 -10.81
C SER A 258 -3.23 13.20 -9.71
N GLY A 259 -3.64 11.91 -9.68
CA GLY A 259 -3.40 11.02 -8.55
C GLY A 259 -1.95 10.60 -8.41
N TYR A 260 -1.40 9.92 -9.41
CA TYR A 260 -0.04 9.37 -9.39
C TYR A 260 0.90 10.22 -10.26
N ARG A 261 1.06 11.48 -9.86
CA ARG A 261 1.97 12.47 -10.47
C ARG A 261 3.02 12.88 -9.45
N LEU A 262 4.27 12.99 -9.91
CA LEU A 262 5.37 13.49 -9.08
C LEU A 262 5.32 15.02 -9.09
N ARG A 263 5.11 15.65 -7.94
CA ARG A 263 4.95 17.09 -7.82
C ARG A 263 5.54 17.65 -6.54
N PRO A 264 5.96 18.92 -6.51
CA PRO A 264 6.45 19.59 -5.31
C PRO A 264 5.45 19.56 -4.15
N VAL A 265 5.95 19.67 -2.92
CA VAL A 265 5.10 19.79 -1.72
C VAL A 265 4.29 21.10 -1.81
N GLY A 266 3.01 21.02 -1.48
CA GLY A 266 2.06 22.13 -1.54
C GLY A 266 1.33 22.27 -2.88
N GLU A 267 1.70 21.50 -3.92
CA GLU A 267 1.04 21.60 -5.23
C GLU A 267 -0.06 20.56 -5.43
N SER A 268 -1.15 20.98 -6.08
CA SER A 268 -2.19 20.10 -6.58
C SER A 268 -1.73 19.34 -7.83
N GLY A 269 -2.10 18.06 -7.95
CA GLY A 269 -1.71 17.24 -9.10
C GLY A 269 -2.49 17.62 -10.36
N ASN A 270 -1.80 17.60 -11.50
CA ASN A 270 -2.38 17.79 -12.82
C ASN A 270 -1.58 17.02 -13.89
N ALA A 271 -2.08 17.00 -15.12
CA ALA A 271 -1.49 16.24 -16.22
C ALA A 271 -0.09 16.71 -16.65
N SER A 272 0.33 17.95 -16.33
CA SER A 272 1.66 18.46 -16.66
C SER A 272 2.78 17.91 -15.77
N HIS A 273 2.42 17.41 -14.58
CA HIS A 273 3.40 16.75 -13.71
C HIS A 273 3.77 15.36 -14.23
N PRO A 274 5.03 14.90 -14.07
CA PRO A 274 5.47 13.58 -14.50
C PRO A 274 4.61 12.46 -13.90
N SER A 275 4.14 11.54 -14.74
CA SER A 275 3.42 10.34 -14.30
C SER A 275 4.38 9.35 -13.63
N MET A 276 3.88 8.63 -12.62
CA MET A 276 4.64 7.57 -11.96
C MET A 276 4.75 6.34 -12.87
N TYR A 277 5.67 6.39 -13.84
CA TYR A 277 5.91 5.32 -14.80
C TYR A 277 7.06 4.42 -14.33
N ARG A 278 8.27 4.67 -14.76
CA ARG A 278 9.46 3.85 -14.57
C ARG A 278 9.97 3.91 -13.12
N MET A 279 10.34 2.76 -12.57
CA MET A 279 11.02 2.66 -11.28
C MET A 279 12.50 3.03 -11.42
N PRO A 280 13.04 3.93 -10.56
CA PRO A 280 14.47 4.22 -10.53
C PRO A 280 15.27 3.09 -9.90
N VAL A 281 16.61 3.15 -10.04
CA VAL A 281 17.53 2.25 -9.34
C VAL A 281 17.35 2.34 -7.83
N LYS A 282 17.26 1.17 -7.17
CA LYS A 282 16.99 1.06 -5.74
C LYS A 282 17.58 -0.23 -5.18
N SER A 283 18.08 -0.15 -3.96
CA SER A 283 18.51 -1.32 -3.17
C SER A 283 18.19 -1.12 -1.69
N TRP A 284 18.07 -2.20 -0.96
CA TRP A 284 18.06 -2.20 0.50
C TRP A 284 18.55 -3.53 1.05
N ILE A 285 18.99 -3.49 2.33
CA ILE A 285 19.45 -4.66 3.07
C ILE A 285 18.26 -5.29 3.78
N ASN A 286 18.12 -6.63 3.66
CA ASN A 286 17.09 -7.41 4.36
C ASN A 286 17.63 -8.01 5.67
N SER A 287 18.90 -8.42 5.71
CA SER A 287 19.51 -9.05 6.89
C SER A 287 20.96 -8.62 7.08
N PRO A 288 21.44 -8.52 8.34
CA PRO A 288 20.67 -8.68 9.58
C PRO A 288 19.62 -7.57 9.70
N SER A 289 18.40 -7.92 10.13
CA SER A 289 17.32 -6.95 10.28
C SER A 289 17.34 -6.31 11.67
N ALA A 290 16.75 -5.12 11.79
CA ALA A 290 16.59 -4.42 13.06
C ALA A 290 15.72 -5.17 14.07
N ASP A 291 14.89 -6.12 13.57
CA ASP A 291 13.94 -6.87 14.40
C ASP A 291 14.62 -8.00 15.21
N VAL A 292 15.85 -8.37 14.84
CA VAL A 292 16.64 -9.45 15.48
C VAL A 292 17.86 -8.84 16.17
N GLN A 293 17.64 -8.07 17.22
CA GLN A 293 18.74 -7.37 17.92
C GLN A 293 18.76 -7.61 19.42
N PRO A 294 19.95 -7.56 20.01
CA PRO A 294 21.31 -7.45 19.44
C PRO A 294 21.77 -8.74 18.75
N ILE A 295 22.71 -8.64 17.79
CA ILE A 295 23.41 -9.79 17.21
C ILE A 295 24.73 -10.04 17.94
N ALA A 296 25.26 -11.27 17.89
CA ALA A 296 26.56 -11.62 18.47
C ALA A 296 27.72 -11.05 17.61
N PRO A 297 28.89 -10.73 18.22
CA PRO A 297 30.08 -10.42 17.43
C PRO A 297 30.53 -11.62 16.61
N GLY A 298 31.31 -11.35 15.55
CA GLY A 298 31.85 -12.33 14.64
C GLY A 298 31.38 -12.15 13.21
N ARG A 299 31.54 -13.22 12.41
CA ARG A 299 31.23 -13.20 10.98
C ARG A 299 29.73 -13.29 10.71
N HIS A 300 29.21 -12.32 9.97
CA HIS A 300 27.81 -12.26 9.54
C HIS A 300 27.73 -12.05 8.03
N ARG A 301 26.64 -12.53 7.45
CA ARG A 301 26.30 -12.25 6.07
C ARG A 301 25.24 -11.16 6.00
N ILE A 302 25.61 -10.03 5.41
CA ILE A 302 24.66 -9.00 4.98
C ILE A 302 24.08 -9.47 3.65
N PHE A 303 22.75 -9.45 3.48
CA PHE A 303 22.13 -9.67 2.19
C PHE A 303 20.93 -8.75 1.97
N GLY A 304 20.61 -8.51 0.68
CA GLY A 304 19.53 -7.65 0.27
C GLY A 304 19.19 -7.83 -1.20
N VAL A 305 18.39 -6.89 -1.71
CA VAL A 305 17.91 -6.88 -3.09
C VAL A 305 18.18 -5.53 -3.75
N ALA A 306 18.33 -5.54 -5.08
CA ALA A 306 18.53 -4.36 -5.90
C ALA A 306 17.84 -4.52 -7.26
N PHE A 307 17.29 -3.44 -7.81
CA PHE A 307 16.63 -3.40 -9.13
C PHE A 307 16.68 -1.99 -9.72
N SER A 308 16.42 -1.86 -11.02
CA SER A 308 16.32 -0.58 -11.72
C SER A 308 15.29 -0.66 -12.86
N GLY A 309 14.00 -0.66 -12.50
CA GLY A 309 12.93 -0.66 -13.50
C GLY A 309 13.14 -1.71 -14.59
N ASP A 310 13.43 -1.25 -15.81
CA ASP A 310 13.68 -2.05 -17.01
C ASP A 310 15.15 -2.01 -17.48
N ARG A 311 16.09 -1.52 -16.63
CA ARG A 311 17.52 -1.40 -16.99
C ARG A 311 18.42 -2.48 -16.41
N GLY A 312 17.98 -3.17 -15.37
CA GLY A 312 18.81 -4.13 -14.67
C GLY A 312 19.86 -3.49 -13.75
N VAL A 313 20.56 -4.32 -12.98
CA VAL A 313 21.58 -3.91 -11.98
C VAL A 313 22.95 -4.37 -12.41
N GLU A 314 23.91 -3.43 -12.50
CA GLU A 314 25.31 -3.72 -12.79
C GLU A 314 26.07 -4.12 -11.52
N ARG A 315 25.96 -3.33 -10.45
CA ARG A 315 26.69 -3.57 -9.19
C ARG A 315 25.92 -3.06 -7.99
N VAL A 316 26.27 -3.61 -6.83
CA VAL A 316 25.81 -3.15 -5.52
C VAL A 316 27.02 -2.98 -4.62
N GLU A 317 27.00 -1.91 -3.82
CA GLU A 317 27.97 -1.64 -2.78
C GLU A 317 27.27 -1.56 -1.43
N VAL A 318 27.93 -2.03 -0.39
CA VAL A 318 27.45 -2.03 1.00
C VAL A 318 28.42 -1.27 1.87
N SER A 319 27.89 -0.50 2.80
CA SER A 319 28.63 0.17 3.87
C SER A 319 28.08 -0.25 5.22
N THR A 320 28.98 -0.45 6.19
CA THR A 320 28.64 -0.77 7.59
C THR A 320 28.71 0.45 8.51
N ASP A 321 29.16 1.59 8.01
CA ASP A 321 29.42 2.83 8.76
C ASP A 321 28.59 4.05 8.26
N GLY A 322 27.43 3.77 7.66
CA GLY A 322 26.51 4.80 7.21
C GLY A 322 26.90 5.51 5.92
N GLY A 323 27.72 4.88 5.08
CA GLY A 323 28.10 5.39 3.78
C GLY A 323 29.45 6.11 3.74
N LYS A 324 30.27 6.00 4.78
CA LYS A 324 31.63 6.58 4.79
C LYS A 324 32.60 5.72 3.97
N HIS A 325 32.54 4.38 4.13
CA HIS A 325 33.33 3.44 3.36
C HIS A 325 32.41 2.43 2.69
N TRP A 326 32.75 2.07 1.45
CA TRP A 326 31.94 1.20 0.61
C TRP A 326 32.72 -0.03 0.18
N GLN A 327 32.09 -1.19 0.23
CA GLN A 327 32.62 -2.46 -0.25
C GLN A 327 31.70 -3.03 -1.32
N LYS A 328 32.28 -3.55 -2.40
CA LYS A 328 31.52 -4.21 -3.46
C LYS A 328 30.88 -5.48 -2.91
N ALA A 329 29.57 -5.60 -3.03
CA ALA A 329 28.84 -6.81 -2.69
C ALA A 329 28.87 -7.82 -3.84
N ASN A 330 28.73 -9.10 -3.52
CA ASN A 330 28.58 -10.17 -4.49
C ASN A 330 27.11 -10.25 -4.93
N LEU A 331 26.87 -10.14 -6.24
CA LEU A 331 25.59 -10.52 -6.82
C LEU A 331 25.53 -12.04 -6.88
N TYR A 332 24.51 -12.65 -6.30
CA TYR A 332 24.35 -14.10 -6.25
C TYR A 332 22.97 -14.53 -6.74
N GLY A 333 22.80 -15.85 -6.94
CA GLY A 333 21.57 -16.40 -7.51
C GLY A 333 21.45 -16.13 -9.02
N PRO A 334 20.39 -16.63 -9.65
CA PRO A 334 20.17 -16.45 -11.08
C PRO A 334 19.90 -14.99 -11.43
N ASP A 335 20.35 -14.58 -12.62
CA ASP A 335 19.89 -13.36 -13.26
C ASP A 335 18.55 -13.64 -13.93
N LEU A 336 17.49 -13.02 -13.44
CA LEU A 336 16.13 -13.21 -13.94
C LEU A 336 15.74 -12.18 -15.01
N GLY A 337 16.73 -11.47 -15.55
CA GLY A 337 16.53 -10.41 -16.55
C GLY A 337 16.34 -9.02 -15.95
N VAL A 338 16.27 -8.03 -16.84
CA VAL A 338 16.32 -6.60 -16.49
C VAL A 338 15.18 -6.11 -15.58
N ASN A 339 14.02 -6.76 -15.65
CA ASN A 339 12.84 -6.39 -14.88
C ASN A 339 12.77 -7.07 -13.51
N GLY A 340 13.61 -8.10 -13.26
CA GLY A 340 13.77 -8.76 -11.98
C GLY A 340 14.68 -7.96 -11.05
N TRP A 341 14.70 -8.32 -9.76
CA TRP A 341 15.76 -7.84 -8.89
C TRP A 341 16.95 -8.80 -8.83
N ARG A 342 18.11 -8.28 -8.50
CA ARG A 342 19.30 -9.05 -8.16
C ARG A 342 19.38 -9.18 -6.65
N THR A 343 19.73 -10.36 -6.19
CA THR A 343 20.13 -10.58 -4.81
C THR A 343 21.62 -10.27 -4.65
N PHE A 344 21.99 -9.65 -3.52
CA PHE A 344 23.37 -9.36 -3.20
C PHE A 344 23.73 -9.79 -1.78
N SER A 345 25.01 -10.09 -1.56
CA SER A 345 25.53 -10.38 -0.22
C SER A 345 26.94 -9.84 -0.01
N LEU A 346 27.25 -9.55 1.26
CA LEU A 346 28.58 -9.22 1.74
C LEU A 346 28.82 -9.97 3.04
N ASP A 347 29.87 -10.80 3.12
CA ASP A 347 30.34 -11.36 4.38
C ASP A 347 31.24 -10.33 5.06
N THR A 348 30.96 -10.03 6.31
CA THR A 348 31.70 -9.07 7.12
C THR A 348 31.83 -9.55 8.55
N GLU A 349 32.83 -9.05 9.25
CA GLU A 349 33.04 -9.30 10.67
C GLU A 349 32.61 -8.08 11.47
N PHE A 350 31.87 -8.31 12.55
CA PHE A 350 31.42 -7.26 13.45
C PHE A 350 32.04 -7.48 14.83
N ASP A 351 32.65 -6.45 15.36
CA ASP A 351 33.01 -6.32 16.77
C ASP A 351 31.82 -5.77 17.58
N ASN A 352 31.93 -5.78 18.92
CA ASN A 352 30.96 -5.12 19.77
C ASN A 352 30.80 -3.64 19.38
N GLY A 353 29.58 -3.18 19.17
CA GLY A 353 29.33 -1.79 18.78
C GLY A 353 27.99 -1.52 18.10
N GLN A 354 27.86 -0.30 17.61
CA GLN A 354 26.71 0.16 16.84
C GLN A 354 27.12 0.36 15.37
N TYR A 355 26.33 -0.17 14.46
CA TYR A 355 26.61 -0.07 13.03
C TYR A 355 25.41 0.50 12.29
N ARG A 356 25.67 1.25 11.22
CA ARG A 356 24.66 1.70 10.29
C ARG A 356 24.89 1.04 8.93
N LEU A 357 24.08 0.05 8.61
CA LEU A 357 24.17 -0.69 7.36
C LEU A 357 23.37 0.01 6.27
N VAL A 358 24.02 0.31 5.14
CA VAL A 358 23.38 0.89 3.96
C VAL A 358 23.88 0.18 2.70
N SER A 359 23.06 0.17 1.65
CA SER A 359 23.44 -0.31 0.32
C SER A 359 23.10 0.72 -0.75
N ARG A 360 23.89 0.76 -1.81
CA ARG A 360 23.58 1.51 -3.03
C ARG A 360 23.81 0.65 -4.25
N ALA A 361 22.91 0.76 -5.21
CA ALA A 361 23.02 0.07 -6.49
C ALA A 361 23.40 1.03 -7.61
N THR A 362 24.06 0.49 -8.64
CA THR A 362 24.26 1.14 -9.93
C THR A 362 23.61 0.27 -10.99
N ASP A 363 22.85 0.88 -11.89
CA ASP A 363 22.22 0.16 -12.98
C ASP A 363 23.16 0.05 -14.21
N THR A 364 22.74 -0.72 -15.22
CA THR A 364 23.52 -0.97 -16.44
C THR A 364 23.70 0.25 -17.34
N HIS A 365 23.02 1.37 -17.06
CA HIS A 365 23.18 2.65 -17.75
C HIS A 365 24.06 3.63 -16.96
N GLY A 366 24.58 3.20 -15.79
CA GLY A 366 25.44 4.01 -14.96
C GLY A 366 24.69 4.90 -13.95
N ASP A 367 23.37 4.84 -13.89
CA ASP A 367 22.60 5.58 -12.87
C ASP A 367 22.87 4.96 -11.49
N ILE A 368 23.27 5.80 -10.54
CA ILE A 368 23.60 5.40 -9.17
C ILE A 368 22.45 5.80 -8.24
N GLN A 369 22.06 4.90 -7.36
CA GLN A 369 21.09 5.19 -6.31
C GLN A 369 21.57 6.38 -5.47
N PRO A 370 20.77 7.49 -5.36
CA PRO A 370 21.20 8.69 -4.66
C PRO A 370 21.25 8.50 -3.14
N ALA A 371 22.03 9.35 -2.46
CA ALA A 371 22.08 9.33 -1.00
C ALA A 371 20.74 9.75 -0.38
N ASP A 372 20.18 10.82 -0.89
CA ASP A 372 18.95 11.45 -0.41
C ASP A 372 17.95 11.56 -1.56
N PHE A 373 16.68 11.67 -1.23
CA PHE A 373 15.61 11.85 -2.22
C PHE A 373 14.79 13.11 -1.91
N PRO A 374 14.54 14.00 -2.88
CA PRO A 374 13.83 15.24 -2.62
C PRO A 374 12.38 15.00 -2.21
N PRO A 375 11.84 15.82 -1.28
CA PRO A 375 10.46 15.70 -0.86
C PRO A 375 9.50 16.00 -2.02
N ASN A 376 8.38 15.28 -2.05
CA ASN A 376 7.30 15.51 -2.98
C ASN A 376 5.95 15.30 -2.28
N GLN A 377 4.90 15.92 -2.82
CA GLN A 377 3.59 16.04 -2.17
C GLN A 377 3.00 14.71 -1.67
N ARG A 378 3.23 13.61 -2.38
CA ARG A 378 2.62 12.32 -2.09
C ARG A 378 3.60 11.28 -1.54
N GLY A 379 4.87 11.66 -1.36
CA GLY A 379 5.90 10.73 -0.92
C GLY A 379 6.09 9.56 -1.89
N TYR A 380 6.16 9.84 -3.18
CA TYR A 380 6.32 8.85 -4.23
C TYR A 380 7.78 8.71 -4.69
N GLY A 381 8.13 7.52 -5.17
CA GLY A 381 9.36 7.27 -5.89
C GLY A 381 10.63 7.23 -5.05
N HIS A 382 10.53 7.25 -3.73
CA HIS A 382 11.68 7.32 -2.82
C HIS A 382 12.71 6.22 -3.09
N ASN A 383 13.96 6.60 -3.38
CA ASN A 383 15.08 5.69 -3.58
C ASN A 383 16.39 6.13 -2.87
N GLY A 384 16.33 7.10 -1.96
CA GLY A 384 17.48 7.53 -1.16
C GLY A 384 18.04 6.40 -0.30
N TRP A 385 19.32 5.99 -0.53
CA TRP A 385 19.89 4.85 0.19
C TRP A 385 20.11 5.10 1.68
N ARG A 386 20.30 6.37 2.10
CA ARG A 386 20.56 6.73 3.50
C ARG A 386 19.39 6.34 4.41
N ASP A 387 18.17 6.58 3.93
CA ASP A 387 16.95 6.30 4.66
C ASP A 387 16.60 4.80 4.69
N HIS A 388 17.00 4.06 3.66
CA HIS A 388 16.79 2.61 3.59
C HIS A 388 17.70 1.81 4.53
N GLY A 389 18.68 2.45 5.16
CA GLY A 389 19.64 1.80 6.03
C GLY A 389 19.02 1.19 7.28
N LEU A 390 19.78 0.30 7.90
CA LEU A 390 19.48 -0.37 9.16
C LEU A 390 20.49 0.01 10.22
N SER A 391 20.04 0.31 11.43
CA SER A 391 20.93 0.41 12.61
C SER A 391 20.91 -0.93 13.33
N ILE A 392 22.07 -1.51 13.58
CA ILE A 392 22.22 -2.76 14.33
C ILE A 392 23.13 -2.56 15.53
N SER A 393 22.82 -3.29 16.60
CA SER A 393 23.65 -3.40 17.80
C SER A 393 24.33 -4.76 17.84
N VAL A 394 25.63 -4.79 18.07
CA VAL A 394 26.42 -6.02 18.21
C VAL A 394 26.91 -6.11 19.64
N SER A 395 26.62 -7.22 20.30
CA SER A 395 26.99 -7.41 21.72
C SER A 395 27.15 -8.90 22.06
N GLU A 396 28.18 -9.24 22.86
CA GLU A 396 28.38 -10.60 23.38
C GLU A 396 27.21 -11.10 24.25
N ALA A 397 26.39 -10.18 24.80
CA ALA A 397 25.17 -10.54 25.52
C ALA A 397 24.06 -11.09 24.61
N ALA A 398 24.22 -11.01 23.31
CA ALA A 398 23.31 -11.62 22.35
C ALA A 398 23.46 -13.12 22.34
N ARG A 399 22.65 -13.83 23.14
CA ARG A 399 22.55 -15.27 23.05
C ARG A 399 21.83 -15.67 21.76
N PRO A 400 22.34 -16.65 20.99
CA PRO A 400 21.52 -17.26 19.96
C PRO A 400 20.23 -17.76 20.62
N SER A 401 19.07 -17.37 20.13
CA SER A 401 17.79 -17.94 20.61
C SER A 401 17.81 -19.43 20.32
N GLN A 402 17.97 -20.25 21.36
CA GLN A 402 17.93 -21.72 21.23
C GLN A 402 16.50 -22.25 21.16
N ASN A 403 15.50 -21.37 21.27
CA ASN A 403 14.10 -21.76 21.29
C ASN A 403 13.31 -21.02 20.19
N PRO A 404 12.77 -21.73 19.20
CA PRO A 404 11.92 -21.11 18.17
C PRO A 404 10.68 -20.40 18.74
N GLN A 405 10.22 -20.75 19.94
CA GLN A 405 9.09 -20.12 20.62
C GLN A 405 9.42 -18.71 21.15
N ASP A 406 10.66 -18.45 21.58
CA ASP A 406 11.08 -17.13 22.08
C ASP A 406 11.08 -16.07 20.97
N VAL A 407 11.26 -16.48 19.71
CA VAL A 407 11.20 -15.60 18.54
C VAL A 407 9.77 -15.14 18.26
N VAL A 408 8.79 -16.00 18.52
CA VAL A 408 7.36 -15.71 18.30
C VAL A 408 6.83 -14.76 19.37
N GLU A 409 7.21 -14.96 20.65
CA GLU A 409 6.74 -14.10 21.75
C GLU A 409 7.32 -12.69 21.70
N ARG A 410 8.58 -12.51 21.26
CA ARG A 410 9.19 -11.18 21.08
C ARG A 410 8.57 -10.36 19.96
N ARG A 411 7.93 -11.00 18.98
CA ARG A 411 7.24 -10.33 17.86
C ARG A 411 5.85 -9.80 18.22
N ILE A 412 5.28 -10.21 19.36
CA ILE A 412 3.92 -9.87 19.79
C ILE A 412 3.89 -8.68 20.75
N SER A 413 5.03 -8.27 21.30
CA SER A 413 5.09 -7.12 22.22
C SER A 413 5.47 -5.85 21.46
N PRO A 414 4.54 -4.88 21.25
CA PRO A 414 4.92 -3.57 20.77
C PRO A 414 5.66 -2.84 21.90
N SER A 415 6.94 -2.51 21.71
CA SER A 415 7.65 -1.60 22.60
C SER A 415 7.12 -0.17 22.42
N VAL A 416 6.08 0.17 23.18
CA VAL A 416 5.67 1.56 23.38
C VAL A 416 6.55 2.13 24.49
N THR A 417 7.65 2.75 24.12
CA THR A 417 8.37 3.66 25.03
C THR A 417 7.64 4.99 25.05
N ALA A 418 6.82 5.19 26.07
CA ALA A 418 6.24 6.48 26.38
C ALA A 418 7.34 7.44 26.82
N GLY A 419 7.77 8.31 25.93
CA GLY A 419 8.58 9.47 26.24
C GLY A 419 7.68 10.58 26.79
N THR A 420 7.74 10.79 28.12
CA THR A 420 7.06 11.91 28.79
C THR A 420 7.76 13.20 28.42
N VAL A 421 7.15 14.04 27.58
CA VAL A 421 7.59 15.42 27.36
C VAL A 421 6.69 16.33 28.18
N ALA A 422 7.27 16.98 29.16
CA ALA A 422 6.63 18.02 29.96
C ALA A 422 6.41 19.27 29.09
N ILE A 423 5.17 19.71 28.95
CA ILE A 423 4.81 20.97 28.29
C ILE A 423 4.59 22.02 29.40
N SER A 424 5.45 23.02 29.41
CA SER A 424 5.27 24.24 30.23
C SER A 424 4.24 25.16 29.55
N ALA A 425 3.22 25.57 30.30
CA ALA A 425 2.24 26.54 29.90
C ALA A 425 2.83 27.96 29.85
N GLY A 426 2.81 28.58 28.68
CA GLY A 426 3.08 30.00 28.50
C GLY A 426 1.80 30.73 28.06
N THR A 427 1.27 31.55 28.93
CA THR A 427 0.20 32.51 28.70
C THR A 427 0.68 33.68 27.85
N ALA A 428 0.00 34.04 26.78
CA ALA A 428 0.06 35.35 26.15
C ALA A 428 -1.30 35.79 25.58
N SER A 429 -1.59 37.04 25.88
CA SER A 429 -2.85 37.75 25.81
C SER A 429 -3.25 38.22 24.41
N ARG A 430 -4.55 38.49 24.31
CA ARG A 430 -5.30 39.16 23.22
C ARG A 430 -4.71 40.51 22.77
N THR A 431 -4.85 40.85 21.50
CA THR A 431 -5.37 42.15 21.00
C THR A 431 -5.89 42.06 19.57
N ASP A 432 -7.13 42.47 19.44
CA ASP A 432 -7.86 43.27 18.44
C ASP A 432 -7.83 42.99 16.93
N SER A 433 -9.07 42.87 16.46
CA SER A 433 -9.60 42.88 15.10
C SER A 433 -9.41 44.21 14.34
N PRO A 434 -9.62 44.25 12.96
CA PRO A 434 -10.96 44.70 12.56
C PRO A 434 -11.59 43.97 11.34
N ASN A 435 -12.85 43.72 11.49
CA ASN A 435 -14.01 43.94 10.62
C ASN A 435 -13.89 43.90 9.07
N LEU A 436 -14.53 42.90 8.46
CA LEU A 436 -15.22 43.07 7.17
C LEU A 436 -16.51 42.25 7.13
N GLN A 437 -17.61 42.99 6.97
CA GLN A 437 -18.99 42.53 6.88
C GLN A 437 -19.33 41.91 5.52
N LYS A 438 -20.31 40.98 5.58
CA LYS A 438 -21.30 40.57 4.58
C LYS A 438 -20.94 39.34 3.74
N TYR A 439 -21.51 38.23 4.15
CA TYR A 439 -22.47 37.44 3.36
C TYR A 439 -23.27 36.51 4.32
N GLY A 440 -24.50 36.21 3.97
CA GLY A 440 -25.60 35.64 4.67
C GLY A 440 -25.31 34.61 5.80
N THR A 441 -26.03 34.74 6.89
CA THR A 441 -26.09 33.83 8.01
C THR A 441 -26.81 32.53 7.62
N SER A 442 -26.06 31.54 7.13
CA SER A 442 -26.45 30.14 7.28
C SER A 442 -25.89 29.66 8.62
N GLU A 443 -26.71 28.98 9.43
CA GLU A 443 -26.22 28.28 10.62
C GLU A 443 -25.01 27.37 10.23
N PRO A 444 -23.96 27.25 11.07
CA PRO A 444 -22.79 26.45 10.72
C PRO A 444 -23.24 25.00 10.52
N THR A 445 -22.97 24.47 9.36
CA THR A 445 -23.27 23.07 9.01
C THR A 445 -22.55 22.15 9.99
N SER A 446 -23.29 21.32 10.73
CA SER A 446 -22.70 20.45 11.74
C SER A 446 -21.75 19.41 11.13
N GLY A 447 -20.72 18.98 11.85
CA GLY A 447 -19.79 17.92 11.39
C GLY A 447 -20.54 16.65 10.96
N HIS A 448 -21.64 16.30 11.62
CA HIS A 448 -22.52 15.19 11.23
C HIS A 448 -23.19 15.41 9.86
N GLN A 449 -23.69 16.61 9.58
CA GLN A 449 -24.29 16.94 8.28
C GLN A 449 -23.26 16.97 7.17
N LEU A 450 -22.07 17.51 7.45
CA LEU A 450 -20.93 17.51 6.52
C LEU A 450 -20.52 16.08 6.16
N PHE A 451 -20.43 15.19 7.15
CA PHE A 451 -20.05 13.80 6.95
C PHE A 451 -21.05 13.05 6.06
N ASN A 452 -22.36 13.24 6.31
CA ASN A 452 -23.41 12.47 5.64
C ASN A 452 -23.87 13.06 4.30
N ASN A 453 -23.92 14.38 4.14
CA ASN A 453 -24.63 14.98 3.02
C ASN A 453 -23.97 16.20 2.36
N ALA A 454 -23.26 17.04 3.11
CA ALA A 454 -22.82 18.33 2.58
C ALA A 454 -21.52 18.27 1.81
N ALA A 455 -20.59 17.36 2.14
CA ALA A 455 -19.39 17.10 1.36
C ALA A 455 -19.73 16.37 0.05
N GLN A 456 -18.99 16.61 -1.04
CA GLN A 456 -19.22 15.96 -2.32
C GLN A 456 -17.94 15.26 -2.85
N PRO A 457 -17.91 13.93 -2.91
CA PRO A 457 -18.92 12.98 -2.42
C PRO A 457 -19.03 12.99 -0.89
N PRO A 458 -20.18 12.61 -0.29
CA PRO A 458 -20.30 12.54 1.16
C PRO A 458 -19.35 11.50 1.75
N CYS A 459 -18.78 11.80 2.92
CA CYS A 459 -17.84 10.90 3.61
C CYS A 459 -18.49 9.54 3.91
N ALA A 460 -19.78 9.55 4.26
CA ALA A 460 -20.60 8.36 4.52
C ALA A 460 -20.71 7.39 3.33
N ALA A 461 -20.51 7.86 2.09
CA ALA A 461 -20.53 6.99 0.92
C ALA A 461 -19.34 6.01 0.89
N CYS A 462 -18.23 6.39 1.54
CA CYS A 462 -16.99 5.62 1.52
C CYS A 462 -16.59 5.05 2.89
N HIS A 463 -16.86 5.78 3.98
CA HIS A 463 -16.45 5.42 5.34
C HIS A 463 -17.61 4.93 6.20
N SER A 464 -17.35 3.94 7.07
CA SER A 464 -18.20 3.66 8.21
C SER A 464 -17.81 4.54 9.40
N LEU A 465 -18.82 5.00 10.13
CA LEU A 465 -18.72 5.72 11.40
C LEU A 465 -20.07 5.60 12.12
N LYS A 466 -20.08 4.93 13.28
CA LYS A 466 -21.33 4.64 14.04
C LYS A 466 -22.07 5.90 14.41
N ALA A 467 -21.37 6.93 14.87
CA ALA A 467 -21.96 8.21 15.25
C ALA A 467 -22.65 8.96 14.10
N ALA A 468 -22.22 8.69 12.86
CA ALA A 468 -22.85 9.20 11.65
C ALA A 468 -23.95 8.28 11.10
N GLY A 469 -24.14 7.07 11.64
CA GLY A 469 -24.99 6.05 11.07
C GLY A 469 -24.49 5.54 9.71
N ALA A 470 -23.25 5.85 9.36
CA ALA A 470 -22.63 5.56 8.08
C ALA A 470 -22.11 4.12 8.02
N ARG A 471 -22.22 3.48 6.84
CA ARG A 471 -21.80 2.09 6.59
C ARG A 471 -21.03 1.96 5.28
N GLY A 472 -20.29 2.98 4.89
CA GLY A 472 -19.44 2.93 3.69
C GLY A 472 -18.31 1.90 3.85
N VAL A 473 -18.02 1.14 2.78
CA VAL A 473 -17.03 0.03 2.79
C VAL A 473 -15.86 0.28 1.83
N VAL A 474 -15.74 1.47 1.29
CA VAL A 474 -14.67 1.84 0.33
C VAL A 474 -13.43 2.39 1.02
N GLY A 475 -13.65 3.17 2.06
CA GLY A 475 -12.62 3.69 2.96
C GLY A 475 -12.59 2.90 4.26
N PRO A 476 -11.57 3.14 5.11
CA PRO A 476 -11.48 2.49 6.41
C PRO A 476 -12.67 2.83 7.32
N ASP A 477 -12.97 1.91 8.23
CA ASP A 477 -13.84 2.15 9.37
C ASP A 477 -13.18 3.17 10.30
N LEU A 478 -13.84 4.31 10.53
CA LEU A 478 -13.26 5.39 11.33
C LEU A 478 -13.37 5.15 12.84
N ASP A 479 -14.31 4.29 13.29
CA ASP A 479 -14.38 3.85 14.68
C ASP A 479 -13.20 2.94 15.05
N GLU A 480 -12.71 2.14 14.10
CA GLU A 480 -11.54 1.26 14.27
C GLU A 480 -10.22 1.98 14.04
N LEU A 481 -10.13 2.76 12.95
CA LEU A 481 -8.91 3.47 12.56
C LEU A 481 -8.50 4.54 13.57
N ARG A 482 -9.47 5.19 14.24
CA ARG A 482 -9.28 6.29 15.20
C ARG A 482 -8.25 7.31 14.73
N PRO A 483 -8.48 7.97 13.58
CA PRO A 483 -7.49 8.88 13.02
C PRO A 483 -7.33 10.12 13.88
N THR A 484 -6.10 10.59 14.04
CA THR A 484 -5.83 11.85 14.73
C THR A 484 -6.37 13.05 13.95
N ALA A 485 -6.65 14.16 14.63
CA ALA A 485 -7.09 15.41 13.99
C ALA A 485 -6.16 15.83 12.84
N GLN A 486 -4.85 15.66 12.99
CA GLN A 486 -3.87 15.97 11.95
C GLN A 486 -4.00 15.04 10.74
N GLN A 487 -4.22 13.75 10.95
CA GLN A 487 -4.43 12.79 9.85
C GLN A 487 -5.70 13.10 9.07
N ILE A 488 -6.80 13.46 9.76
CA ILE A 488 -8.06 13.86 9.13
C ILE A 488 -7.85 15.12 8.28
N ARG A 489 -7.24 16.18 8.85
CA ARG A 489 -6.95 17.42 8.12
C ARG A 489 -6.09 17.17 6.88
N THR A 490 -5.05 16.36 7.01
CA THR A 490 -4.18 16.01 5.89
C THR A 490 -4.93 15.24 4.80
N ALA A 491 -5.78 14.28 5.20
CA ALA A 491 -6.60 13.51 4.26
C ALA A 491 -7.64 14.38 3.53
N LEU A 492 -8.29 15.30 4.23
CA LEU A 492 -9.24 16.25 3.63
C LEU A 492 -8.53 17.23 2.67
N ALA A 493 -7.36 17.72 3.05
CA ALA A 493 -6.62 18.67 2.22
C ALA A 493 -6.03 18.03 0.94
N GLN A 494 -5.55 16.80 1.01
CA GLN A 494 -4.75 16.18 -0.06
C GLN A 494 -5.44 14.99 -0.73
N GLY A 495 -6.48 14.44 -0.13
CA GLY A 495 -7.06 13.15 -0.51
C GLY A 495 -6.11 11.97 -0.22
N VAL A 496 -6.63 10.76 -0.13
CA VAL A 496 -5.85 9.54 0.13
C VAL A 496 -6.37 8.39 -0.74
N GLY A 497 -5.53 7.85 -1.62
CA GLY A 497 -5.98 6.78 -2.51
C GLY A 497 -7.18 7.20 -3.36
N ALA A 498 -8.31 6.51 -3.20
CA ALA A 498 -9.58 6.85 -3.84
C ALA A 498 -10.29 8.06 -3.19
N MET A 499 -9.96 8.41 -1.95
CA MET A 499 -10.55 9.56 -1.26
C MET A 499 -10.17 10.87 -1.97
N PRO A 500 -11.15 11.71 -2.38
CA PRO A 500 -10.86 13.01 -2.97
C PRO A 500 -10.29 14.00 -1.93
N ALA A 501 -9.61 15.04 -2.41
CA ALA A 501 -9.33 16.23 -1.61
C ALA A 501 -10.62 17.09 -1.51
N TYR A 502 -10.80 17.74 -0.38
CA TYR A 502 -11.95 18.60 -0.09
C TYR A 502 -11.54 20.06 0.19
N ALA A 503 -10.24 20.39 0.08
CA ALA A 503 -9.74 21.74 0.37
C ALA A 503 -10.41 22.85 -0.48
N ASP A 504 -10.80 22.51 -1.70
CA ASP A 504 -11.49 23.46 -2.60
C ASP A 504 -13.02 23.46 -2.43
N GLN A 505 -13.56 22.60 -1.55
CA GLN A 505 -15.01 22.40 -1.37
C GLN A 505 -15.50 22.80 0.03
N LEU A 506 -14.63 22.67 1.04
CA LEU A 506 -14.94 22.91 2.43
C LEU A 506 -14.11 24.06 2.96
N SER A 507 -14.74 24.98 3.67
CA SER A 507 -14.06 26.04 4.41
C SER A 507 -13.29 25.47 5.61
N ASP A 508 -12.33 26.24 6.14
CA ASP A 508 -11.56 25.85 7.34
C ASP A 508 -12.47 25.59 8.56
N ALA A 509 -13.60 26.30 8.67
CA ALA A 509 -14.59 26.09 9.72
C ALA A 509 -15.30 24.74 9.56
N GLU A 510 -15.67 24.36 8.34
CA GLU A 510 -16.30 23.07 8.04
C GLU A 510 -15.32 21.91 8.21
N ILE A 511 -14.06 22.07 7.79
CA ILE A 511 -12.99 21.10 8.05
C ILE A 511 -12.81 20.91 9.56
N THR A 512 -12.85 22.00 10.33
CA THR A 512 -12.73 21.92 11.80
C THR A 512 -13.91 21.19 12.41
N ALA A 513 -15.15 21.50 12.01
CA ALA A 513 -16.35 20.82 12.47
C ALA A 513 -16.36 19.32 12.13
N LEU A 514 -15.87 18.92 10.95
CA LEU A 514 -15.69 17.52 10.57
C LEU A 514 -14.65 16.82 11.45
N VAL A 515 -13.49 17.44 11.66
CA VAL A 515 -12.42 16.90 12.51
C VAL A 515 -12.91 16.70 13.93
N GLU A 516 -13.58 17.70 14.52
CA GLU A 516 -14.14 17.61 15.86
C GLU A 516 -15.20 16.50 15.95
N PHE A 517 -16.10 16.42 14.97
CA PHE A 517 -17.11 15.37 14.92
C PHE A 517 -16.48 13.99 14.90
N ILE A 518 -15.54 13.71 13.97
CA ILE A 518 -14.90 12.40 13.85
C ILE A 518 -14.09 12.05 15.10
N THR A 519 -13.35 13.01 15.68
CA THR A 519 -12.50 12.73 16.84
C THR A 519 -13.28 12.65 18.15
N SER A 520 -14.42 13.34 18.28
CA SER A 520 -15.26 13.29 19.50
C SER A 520 -16.04 11.98 19.64
N THR A 521 -16.10 11.17 18.58
CA THR A 521 -16.85 9.91 18.55
C THR A 521 -15.95 8.68 18.73
N GLN A 522 -14.66 8.88 18.92
CA GLN A 522 -13.64 7.84 19.14
C GLN A 522 -13.44 7.59 20.63
#